data_e59410903b61bae44eb020edb59a07cf
#
_entry.id   e59410903b61bae44eb020edb59a07cf
#
_cell.length_a   1.000
_cell.length_b   1.000
_cell.length_c   1.000
_cell.angle_alpha   90.00
_cell.angle_beta   90.00
_cell.angle_gamma   90.00
#
_symmetry.space_group_name_H-M   'P 1'
#
loop_
_entity.id
_entity.type
_entity.pdbx_description
1 polymer ?
#
loop_
_entity_poly.entity_id
_entity_poly.type
_entity_poly.pdbx_seq_one_letter_code
_entity_poly.pdbx_strand_id
1 'polypeptide(L)'
;MSGMNRVSYGYVSRTEQAIIEELSREEKKIKAIIYTKPNCPKCRMTVNLLSKAMPVSTITADADDYERFHKLGYRSFPVVTVYKANGTHETWCDLQVDKIKQYTEGKS
;
A
#
# COMPACT_ATOMS: atom_id res chain seq x y z
N MET A 1 -12.62 -22.13 5.25
CA MET A 1 -12.06 -22.09 5.23
C MET A 1 -11.46 -21.14 4.90
N SER A 2 -11.23 -20.75 5.11
CA SER A 2 -10.80 -19.72 4.97
C SER A 2 -9.75 -19.47 4.08
N GLY A 3 -8.98 -20.18 3.88
CA GLY A 3 -7.84 -19.88 3.14
C GLY A 3 -8.07 -19.41 1.80
N MET A 4 -9.12 -19.68 1.26
CA MET A 4 -9.32 -19.39 -0.03
C MET A 4 -9.42 -18.00 -0.31
N ASN A 5 -9.57 -17.23 0.63
CA ASN A 5 -9.70 -15.88 0.36
C ASN A 5 -8.67 -15.25 -0.42
N ARG A 6 -7.46 -15.61 -0.22
CA ARG A 6 -6.43 -14.90 -0.83
C ARG A 6 -6.41 -15.03 -2.29
N VAL A 7 -7.07 -15.97 -2.77
CA VAL A 7 -7.04 -16.17 -4.18
C VAL A 7 -7.70 -15.04 -4.90
N SER A 8 -8.62 -14.39 -4.26
CA SER A 8 -9.36 -13.37 -4.94
C SER A 8 -8.58 -12.10 -5.16
N TYR A 9 -7.41 -12.01 -4.60
CA TYR A 9 -6.66 -10.82 -4.79
C TYR A 9 -5.85 -10.81 -6.05
N GLY A 10 -5.84 -11.86 -6.79
CA GLY A 10 -5.08 -11.89 -7.98
C GLY A 10 -3.62 -12.00 -7.68
N TYR A 11 -2.82 -11.18 -8.31
CA TYR A 11 -1.40 -11.32 -8.17
C TYR A 11 -0.86 -10.52 -6.99
N VAL A 12 -0.23 -11.21 -6.06
CA VAL A 12 0.35 -10.55 -4.89
C VAL A 12 1.71 -11.16 -4.66
N SER A 13 2.73 -10.35 -4.43
CA SER A 13 4.06 -10.87 -4.23
C SER A 13 4.12 -11.57 -2.89
N ARG A 14 5.12 -12.44 -2.73
CA ARG A 14 5.26 -13.16 -1.49
C ARG A 14 5.47 -12.22 -0.32
N THR A 15 6.27 -11.19 -0.50
CA THR A 15 6.54 -10.25 0.56
C THR A 15 5.27 -9.49 0.95
N GLU A 16 4.53 -9.06 -0.06
CA GLU A 16 3.32 -8.32 0.21
C GLU A 16 2.30 -9.20 0.92
N GLN A 17 2.23 -10.47 0.54
CA GLN A 17 1.34 -11.40 1.18
C GLN A 17 1.64 -11.55 2.66
N ALA A 18 2.91 -11.66 3.02
CA ALA A 18 3.28 -11.79 4.40
C ALA A 18 2.93 -10.56 5.20
N ILE A 19 3.12 -9.39 4.63
CA ILE A 19 2.81 -8.16 5.30
C ILE A 19 1.31 -8.04 5.52
N ILE A 20 0.54 -8.40 4.53
CA ILE A 20 -0.90 -8.33 4.65
C ILE A 20 -1.39 -9.26 5.75
N GLU A 21 -0.84 -10.45 5.85
CA GLU A 21 -1.26 -11.37 6.88
C GLU A 21 -0.93 -10.86 8.26
N GLU A 22 0.22 -10.25 8.40
CA GLU A 22 0.59 -9.71 9.68
C GLU A 22 -0.30 -8.55 10.06
N LEU A 23 -0.60 -7.67 9.13
CA LEU A 23 -1.44 -6.53 9.41
C LEU A 23 -2.86 -6.94 9.71
N SER A 24 -3.33 -8.02 9.12
CA SER A 24 -4.68 -8.46 9.37
C SER A 24 -4.94 -8.80 10.81
N ARG A 25 -3.92 -9.17 11.53
CA ARG A 25 -4.11 -9.51 12.90
C ARG A 25 -4.52 -8.34 13.74
N GLU A 26 -4.27 -7.15 13.23
CA GLU A 26 -4.62 -5.98 13.98
C GLU A 26 -6.04 -5.61 13.79
N GLU A 27 -6.72 -6.35 12.98
CA GLU A 27 -8.08 -6.22 12.84
C GLU A 27 -8.63 -4.88 12.70
N LYS A 28 -9.48 -4.62 11.86
CA LYS A 28 -10.21 -3.41 11.73
C LYS A 28 -9.44 -2.14 11.77
N LYS A 29 -8.16 -2.17 11.61
CA LYS A 29 -7.40 -0.95 11.57
C LYS A 29 -7.03 -0.62 10.14
N ILE A 30 -6.94 0.66 9.86
CA ILE A 30 -6.50 1.09 8.56
C ILE A 30 -4.99 0.98 8.51
N LYS A 31 -4.44 0.57 7.38
CA LYS A 31 -3.00 0.40 7.26
C LYS A 31 -2.59 0.54 5.81
N ALA A 32 -1.33 0.80 5.56
CA ALA A 32 -0.85 1.06 4.21
C ALA A 32 0.38 0.24 3.89
N ILE A 33 0.48 -0.16 2.64
CA ILE A 33 1.68 -0.79 2.10
C ILE A 33 2.15 0.09 0.96
N ILE A 34 3.40 0.51 1.00
CA ILE A 34 3.94 1.44 0.03
C ILE A 34 5.14 0.81 -0.66
N TYR A 35 5.05 0.70 -1.99
CA TYR A 35 6.18 0.23 -2.77
C TYR A 35 7.03 1.44 -3.11
N THR A 36 8.32 1.35 -2.80
CA THR A 36 9.24 2.45 -2.97
C THR A 36 10.36 2.05 -3.91
N LYS A 37 11.20 3.00 -4.26
CA LYS A 37 12.40 2.72 -5.03
C LYS A 37 13.53 3.53 -4.43
N PRO A 38 14.81 3.19 -4.75
CA PRO A 38 15.92 3.91 -4.19
C PRO A 38 15.91 5.38 -4.60
N ASN A 39 16.36 6.24 -3.71
CA ASN A 39 16.50 7.66 -4.00
C ASN A 39 15.21 8.29 -4.48
N CYS A 40 14.14 8.04 -3.78
CA CYS A 40 12.84 8.53 -4.17
C CYS A 40 12.31 9.49 -3.09
N PRO A 41 12.46 10.79 -3.30
CA PRO A 41 11.94 11.75 -2.31
C PRO A 41 10.44 11.65 -2.13
N LYS A 42 9.71 11.40 -3.21
CA LYS A 42 8.27 11.26 -3.12
C LYS A 42 7.88 10.07 -2.27
N CYS A 43 8.66 9.00 -2.36
CA CYS A 43 8.38 7.82 -1.57
C CYS A 43 8.56 8.14 -0.09
N ARG A 44 9.64 8.82 0.25
CA ARG A 44 9.89 9.17 1.63
C ARG A 44 8.82 10.10 2.17
N MET A 45 8.41 11.06 1.38
CA MET A 45 7.40 12.00 1.80
C MET A 45 6.09 11.27 2.07
N THR A 46 5.70 10.37 1.18
CA THR A 46 4.47 9.62 1.33
C THR A 46 4.49 8.78 2.59
N VAL A 47 5.59 8.07 2.82
CA VAL A 47 5.74 7.24 4.01
C VAL A 47 5.63 8.10 5.26
N ASN A 48 6.34 9.23 5.26
CA ASN A 48 6.37 10.08 6.40
C ASN A 48 4.97 10.62 6.73
N LEU A 49 4.25 11.06 5.73
CA LEU A 49 2.94 11.63 5.95
C LEU A 49 1.92 10.57 6.36
N LEU A 50 1.89 9.44 5.68
CA LEU A 50 0.91 8.43 6.02
C LEU A 50 1.19 7.75 7.36
N SER A 51 2.45 7.67 7.75
CA SER A 51 2.77 7.01 9.01
C SER A 51 2.23 7.78 10.20
N LYS A 52 1.83 9.01 10.00
CA LYS A 52 1.23 9.78 11.08
C LYS A 52 -0.22 9.38 11.32
N ALA A 53 -0.83 8.73 10.36
CA ALA A 53 -2.24 8.36 10.46
C ALA A 53 -2.46 6.88 10.64
N MET A 54 -1.53 6.04 10.22
CA MET A 54 -1.74 4.61 10.22
C MET A 54 -0.42 3.87 10.16
N PRO A 55 -0.39 2.60 10.53
CA PRO A 55 0.82 1.80 10.34
C PRO A 55 1.15 1.71 8.86
N VAL A 56 2.42 1.84 8.53
CA VAL A 56 2.88 1.81 7.16
C VAL A 56 3.99 0.78 7.02
N SER A 57 3.88 -0.07 6.01
CA SER A 57 4.95 -1.01 5.67
C SER A 57 5.47 -0.61 4.31
N THR A 58 6.78 -0.73 4.11
CA THR A 58 7.37 -0.37 2.84
C THR A 58 8.00 -1.59 2.20
N ILE A 59 7.96 -1.64 0.89
CA ILE A 59 8.58 -2.71 0.11
C ILE A 59 9.36 -2.03 -0.99
N THR A 60 10.63 -2.38 -1.14
CA THR A 60 11.40 -1.86 -2.25
C THR A 60 11.03 -2.66 -3.49
N ALA A 61 10.54 -2.00 -4.51
CA ALA A 61 10.08 -2.67 -5.71
C ALA A 61 11.24 -3.25 -6.48
N ASP A 62 11.05 -4.44 -7.04
CA ASP A 62 12.06 -5.06 -7.88
C ASP A 62 11.56 -5.03 -9.33
N ALA A 63 12.31 -5.68 -10.22
CA ALA A 63 11.96 -5.63 -11.63
C ALA A 63 10.58 -6.20 -11.92
N ASP A 64 10.21 -7.26 -11.22
CA ASP A 64 8.90 -7.86 -11.44
C ASP A 64 7.81 -6.92 -10.97
N ASP A 65 8.06 -6.21 -9.90
CA ASP A 65 7.07 -5.25 -9.40
C ASP A 65 6.91 -4.09 -10.38
N TYR A 66 8.00 -3.60 -10.94
CA TYR A 66 7.92 -2.53 -11.92
C TYR A 66 7.07 -2.96 -13.11
N GLU A 67 7.30 -4.17 -13.58
CA GLU A 67 6.56 -4.65 -14.73
C GLU A 67 5.09 -4.81 -14.40
N ARG A 68 4.79 -5.35 -13.25
CA ARG A 68 3.42 -5.56 -12.83
C ARG A 68 2.68 -4.23 -12.71
N PHE A 69 3.31 -3.25 -12.08
CA PHE A 69 2.66 -1.95 -11.90
C PHE A 69 2.49 -1.24 -13.23
N HIS A 70 3.45 -1.38 -14.12
CA HIS A 70 3.36 -0.75 -15.42
C HIS A 70 2.16 -1.31 -16.18
N LYS A 71 1.95 -2.60 -16.10
CA LYS A 71 0.81 -3.20 -16.77
C LYS A 71 -0.51 -2.76 -16.18
N LEU A 72 -0.51 -2.38 -14.91
CA LEU A 72 -1.71 -1.90 -14.27
C LEU A 72 -1.92 -0.41 -14.47
N GLY A 73 -0.98 0.24 -15.13
CA GLY A 73 -1.13 1.66 -15.37
C GLY A 73 -0.41 2.56 -14.38
N TYR A 74 0.30 1.98 -13.43
CA TYR A 74 1.01 2.79 -12.44
C TYR A 74 2.44 3.01 -12.95
N ARG A 75 2.74 4.23 -13.31
CA ARG A 75 4.03 4.53 -13.90
C ARG A 75 4.90 5.39 -13.04
N SER A 76 4.44 5.74 -11.86
CA SER A 76 5.20 6.58 -10.95
C SER A 76 5.30 5.91 -9.60
N PHE A 77 6.28 6.29 -8.81
CA PHE A 77 6.41 5.79 -7.45
C PHE A 77 6.26 6.96 -6.50
N PRO A 78 5.80 6.68 -5.31
CA PRO A 78 5.51 5.38 -4.73
C PRO A 78 4.17 4.82 -5.24
N VAL A 79 3.99 3.51 -5.13
CA VAL A 79 2.69 2.89 -5.35
C VAL A 79 2.15 2.56 -3.97
N VAL A 80 1.01 3.12 -3.63
CA VAL A 80 0.45 3.06 -2.29
C VAL A 80 -0.84 2.29 -2.29
N THR A 81 -1.01 1.35 -1.36
CA THR A 81 -2.29 0.70 -1.15
C THR A 81 -2.67 0.88 0.31
N VAL A 82 -3.85 1.43 0.55
CA VAL A 82 -4.37 1.62 1.89
C VAL A 82 -5.49 0.62 2.10
N TYR A 83 -5.37 -0.20 3.13
CA TYR A 83 -6.39 -1.18 3.47
C TYR A 83 -7.25 -0.60 4.57
N LYS A 84 -8.52 -0.47 4.31
CA LYS A 84 -9.42 0.21 5.22
C LYS A 84 -10.09 -0.77 6.17
N ALA A 85 -10.58 -0.23 7.27
CA ALA A 85 -11.19 -1.06 8.29
C ALA A 85 -12.39 -1.83 7.80
N ASN A 86 -13.08 -1.32 6.81
CA ASN A 86 -14.28 -1.99 6.31
C ASN A 86 -13.98 -3.09 5.30
N GLY A 87 -12.72 -3.40 5.08
CA GLY A 87 -12.37 -4.49 4.17
C GLY A 87 -12.08 -4.07 2.76
N THR A 88 -12.23 -2.81 2.45
CA THR A 88 -11.92 -2.34 1.10
C THR A 88 -10.52 -1.77 1.07
N HIS A 89 -10.02 -1.47 -0.10
CA HIS A 89 -8.71 -0.87 -0.22
C HIS A 89 -8.71 0.11 -1.36
N GLU A 90 -7.72 0.99 -1.34
CA GLU A 90 -7.54 2.00 -2.37
C GLU A 90 -6.08 2.01 -2.77
N THR A 91 -5.79 2.09 -4.07
CA THR A 91 -4.42 2.10 -4.55
C THR A 91 -4.21 3.31 -5.46
N TRP A 92 -3.07 3.94 -5.31
CA TRP A 92 -2.70 5.02 -6.22
C TRP A 92 -1.19 5.05 -6.37
N CYS A 93 -0.70 5.82 -7.32
CA CYS A 93 0.73 5.97 -7.49
C CYS A 93 1.09 7.45 -7.44
N ASP A 94 2.37 7.72 -7.25
CA ASP A 94 2.90 9.07 -7.18
C ASP A 94 2.52 9.75 -5.85
N LEU A 95 3.08 10.89 -5.59
CA LEU A 95 2.78 11.62 -4.37
C LEU A 95 1.48 12.39 -4.59
N GLN A 96 0.43 11.97 -3.93
CA GLN A 96 -0.85 12.62 -4.06
C GLN A 96 -1.28 13.13 -2.69
N VAL A 97 -0.93 14.36 -2.43
CA VAL A 97 -1.15 14.96 -1.12
C VAL A 97 -2.63 14.96 -0.75
N ASP A 98 -3.50 15.20 -1.73
CA ASP A 98 -4.92 15.24 -1.44
C ASP A 98 -5.42 13.90 -0.90
N LYS A 99 -4.97 12.80 -1.47
CA LYS A 99 -5.38 11.51 -0.98
C LYS A 99 -4.83 11.25 0.40
N ILE A 100 -3.59 11.65 0.62
CA ILE A 100 -2.97 11.46 1.92
C ILE A 100 -3.71 12.26 2.98
N LYS A 101 -4.12 13.46 2.66
CA LYS A 101 -4.80 14.30 3.63
C LYS A 101 -6.13 13.71 4.06
N GLN A 102 -6.78 12.96 3.20
CA GLN A 102 -8.03 12.33 3.57
C GLN A 102 -7.85 11.42 4.77
N TYR A 103 -6.66 10.85 4.91
CA TYR A 103 -6.41 9.95 6.01
C TYR A 103 -5.76 10.65 7.20
N THR A 104 -4.88 11.60 6.93
CA THR A 104 -4.13 12.22 8.02
C THR A 104 -4.93 13.29 8.73
N GLU A 105 -5.96 13.81 8.10
CA GLU A 105 -6.75 14.83 8.74
C GLU A 105 -8.01 14.27 9.35
N GLY A 106 -8.06 12.96 9.47
CA GLY A 106 -9.13 12.36 10.23
C GLY A 106 -10.47 12.33 9.57
N LYS A 107 -10.47 12.53 8.30
CA LYS A 107 -11.74 12.50 7.65
C LYS A 107 -12.09 11.21 7.07
N SER A 108 -11.46 10.23 7.33
CA SER A 108 -11.65 8.96 6.67
C SER A 108 -13.05 8.42 6.67
#